data_f4c763654c234f5071955a2625b56288
#
_entry.id   f4c763654c234f5071955a2625b56288
#
_cell.length_a   1.000
_cell.length_b   1.000
_cell.length_c   1.000
_cell.angle_alpha   90.00
_cell.angle_beta   90.00
_cell.angle_gamma   90.00
#
_symmetry.space_group_name_H-M   'P 1'
#
loop_
_entity.id
_entity.type
_entity.pdbx_description
1 polymer ?
#
loop_
_entity_poly.entity_id
_entity_poly.type
_entity_poly.pdbx_seq_one_letter_code
_entity_poly.pdbx_strand_id
1 'polypeptide(L)'
;MTRRSLFVIGAAALCAGSVLAQGGGSAVQGSEAPETINWKKLTPTQWRKRLTANQFYILRQAGTEPAFQNAYHKNHEKGSYYCAGCNNLLFTSEAKFDSGTGWPSYWKPADAKKSVVRHTDPDGQRVEVLCAQCNGHLGHLFDDATGEWGIPKTPTGLRYCMNSGAMKFVKPTPPAVPKAE
;
A
#
# COMPACT_ATOMS: atom_id res chain seq x y z
N MET A 1 -54.79 49.34 -17.87
CA MET A 1 -54.79 50.52 -16.99
C MET A 1 -53.38 50.78 -16.55
N THR A 2 -52.65 51.46 -17.32
CA THR A 2 -52.17 52.91 -17.25
C THR A 2 -51.66 53.33 -15.89
N ARG A 3 -50.39 53.63 -15.80
CA ARG A 3 -49.67 54.87 -15.44
C ARG A 3 -48.43 54.58 -14.62
N ARG A 4 -47.36 55.27 -14.62
CA ARG A 4 -46.69 56.34 -15.39
C ARG A 4 -45.28 56.47 -14.82
N SER A 5 -44.37 56.81 -15.68
CA SER A 5 -42.95 57.14 -15.40
C SER A 5 -42.83 58.39 -14.48
N LEU A 6 -41.74 58.43 -13.72
CA LEU A 6 -41.13 59.75 -13.33
C LEU A 6 -39.59 59.56 -13.39
N PHE A 7 -39.00 60.38 -14.26
CA PHE A 7 -37.59 60.68 -14.33
C PHE A 7 -37.22 61.71 -13.26
N VAL A 8 -36.11 61.47 -12.56
CA VAL A 8 -35.42 62.58 -11.88
C VAL A 8 -33.94 62.48 -12.25
N ILE A 9 -33.51 63.57 -12.90
CA ILE A 9 -32.12 63.84 -13.25
C ILE A 9 -31.50 64.59 -12.06
N GLY A 10 -30.30 64.18 -11.64
CA GLY A 10 -29.59 64.89 -10.58
C GLY A 10 -28.07 64.61 -10.60
N ALA A 11 -27.39 65.57 -11.23
CA ALA A 11 -26.05 66.13 -10.98
C ALA A 11 -24.85 65.22 -10.65
N ALA A 12 -23.85 65.33 -11.52
CA ALA A 12 -22.46 64.86 -11.37
C ALA A 12 -21.72 65.59 -10.24
N ALA A 13 -20.96 64.90 -9.47
CA ALA A 13 -19.84 65.38 -8.66
C ALA A 13 -18.58 64.54 -8.91
N LEU A 14 -17.61 65.14 -9.59
CA LEU A 14 -16.27 64.63 -9.69
C LEU A 14 -15.59 64.77 -8.32
N CYS A 15 -15.18 63.66 -7.72
CA CYS A 15 -14.16 63.65 -6.68
C CYS A 15 -12.99 62.77 -7.16
N ALA A 16 -11.86 63.45 -7.41
CA ALA A 16 -10.59 62.82 -7.60
C ALA A 16 -10.14 62.19 -6.26
N GLY A 17 -10.03 60.87 -6.22
CA GLY A 17 -9.58 60.15 -5.06
C GLY A 17 -8.42 59.22 -5.43
N SER A 18 -7.31 59.44 -4.82
CA SER A 18 -6.01 58.80 -4.97
C SER A 18 -6.06 57.29 -5.01
N VAL A 19 -5.39 56.70 -6.00
CA VAL A 19 -5.12 55.24 -6.10
C VAL A 19 -4.04 54.88 -5.09
N LEU A 20 -4.45 54.27 -3.97
CA LEU A 20 -3.56 53.56 -3.10
C LEU A 20 -3.34 52.15 -3.68
N ALA A 21 -2.13 51.90 -4.19
CA ALA A 21 -1.69 50.56 -4.58
C ALA A 21 -1.63 49.64 -3.35
N GLN A 22 -2.63 48.78 -3.21
CA GLN A 22 -2.57 47.68 -2.23
C GLN A 22 -1.68 46.58 -2.85
N GLY A 23 -0.48 46.45 -2.30
CA GLY A 23 0.41 45.32 -2.56
C GLY A 23 -0.25 44.01 -2.14
N GLY A 24 -0.71 43.23 -3.12
CA GLY A 24 -1.16 41.88 -2.91
C GLY A 24 0.01 40.99 -2.47
N GLY A 25 0.17 40.84 -1.16
CA GLY A 25 1.01 39.80 -0.60
C GLY A 25 0.38 38.43 -0.94
N SER A 26 0.95 37.75 -1.94
CA SER A 26 0.68 36.31 -2.11
C SER A 26 1.10 35.57 -0.86
N ALA A 27 0.14 35.17 -0.06
CA ALA A 27 0.36 34.22 1.02
C ALA A 27 0.86 32.93 0.37
N VAL A 28 2.15 32.61 0.56
CA VAL A 28 2.72 31.32 0.29
C VAL A 28 1.98 30.33 1.18
N GLN A 29 1.07 29.55 0.58
CA GLN A 29 0.42 28.44 1.27
C GLN A 29 1.54 27.51 1.75
N GLY A 30 1.70 27.42 3.08
CA GLY A 30 2.62 26.50 3.70
C GLY A 30 2.34 25.10 3.19
N SER A 31 3.38 24.41 2.73
CA SER A 31 3.31 22.99 2.41
C SER A 31 2.96 22.24 3.69
N GLU A 32 1.70 21.86 3.84
CA GLU A 32 1.31 20.91 4.89
C GLU A 32 2.15 19.66 4.72
N ALA A 33 2.81 19.24 5.78
CA ALA A 33 3.52 17.98 5.82
C ALA A 33 2.56 16.86 5.40
N PRO A 34 3.00 15.87 4.59
CA PRO A 34 2.10 14.85 4.09
C PRO A 34 1.40 14.16 5.26
N GLU A 35 0.08 14.24 5.26
CA GLU A 35 -0.76 13.66 6.31
C GLU A 35 -0.43 12.17 6.45
N THR A 36 0.04 11.76 7.63
CA THR A 36 0.41 10.37 7.90
C THR A 36 -0.85 9.51 7.93
N ILE A 37 -1.02 8.67 6.90
CA ILE A 37 -2.20 7.81 6.77
C ILE A 37 -2.24 6.79 7.91
N ASN A 38 -3.31 6.77 8.69
CA ASN A 38 -3.58 5.69 9.62
C ASN A 38 -4.21 4.51 8.88
N TRP A 39 -3.37 3.64 8.34
CA TRP A 39 -3.75 2.50 7.51
C TRP A 39 -4.75 1.55 8.18
N LYS A 40 -4.68 1.37 9.50
CA LYS A 40 -5.58 0.47 10.24
C LYS A 40 -6.99 1.02 10.39
N LYS A 41 -7.18 2.34 10.22
CA LYS A 41 -8.47 3.02 10.38
C LYS A 41 -9.18 3.30 9.06
N LEU A 42 -8.60 2.94 7.91
CA LEU A 42 -9.26 3.13 6.62
C LEU A 42 -10.53 2.28 6.51
N THR A 43 -11.61 2.91 6.04
CA THR A 43 -12.89 2.23 5.80
C THR A 43 -12.82 1.31 4.57
N PRO A 44 -13.72 0.33 4.43
CA PRO A 44 -13.78 -0.51 3.22
C PRO A 44 -13.90 0.30 1.92
N THR A 45 -14.65 1.40 1.93
CA THR A 45 -14.79 2.29 0.76
C THR A 45 -13.47 2.96 0.40
N GLN A 46 -12.69 3.40 1.38
CA GLN A 46 -11.36 4.00 1.17
C GLN A 46 -10.37 2.96 0.63
N TRP A 47 -10.44 1.72 1.11
CA TRP A 47 -9.63 0.62 0.58
C TRP A 47 -9.99 0.26 -0.85
N ARG A 48 -11.29 0.20 -1.21
CA ARG A 48 -11.74 -0.09 -2.59
C ARG A 48 -11.25 0.95 -3.60
N LYS A 49 -11.07 2.21 -3.19
CA LYS A 49 -10.51 3.26 -4.05
C LYS A 49 -9.00 3.10 -4.31
N ARG A 50 -8.30 2.33 -3.47
CA ARG A 50 -6.84 2.16 -3.49
C ARG A 50 -6.38 0.81 -4.07
N LEU A 51 -7.23 -0.19 -4.00
CA LEU A 51 -6.93 -1.57 -4.33
C LEU A 51 -7.70 -2.01 -5.57
N THR A 52 -7.10 -2.90 -6.37
CA THR A 52 -7.86 -3.66 -7.37
C THR A 52 -8.85 -4.59 -6.67
N ALA A 53 -9.84 -5.11 -7.40
CA ALA A 53 -10.82 -6.04 -6.84
C ALA A 53 -10.15 -7.28 -6.21
N ASN A 54 -9.14 -7.86 -6.89
CA ASN A 54 -8.39 -9.00 -6.40
C ASN A 54 -7.57 -8.67 -5.13
N GLN A 55 -6.88 -7.52 -5.12
CA GLN A 55 -6.14 -7.06 -3.93
C GLN A 55 -7.08 -6.80 -2.75
N PHE A 56 -8.25 -6.23 -2.99
CA PHE A 56 -9.25 -6.02 -1.94
C PHE A 56 -9.78 -7.35 -1.39
N TYR A 57 -10.10 -8.31 -2.28
CA TYR A 57 -10.53 -9.66 -1.90
C TYR A 57 -9.49 -10.33 -0.99
N ILE A 58 -8.22 -10.30 -1.37
CA ILE A 58 -7.14 -10.92 -0.59
C ILE A 58 -6.90 -10.15 0.72
N LEU A 59 -6.56 -8.87 0.62
CA LEU A 59 -6.07 -8.07 1.78
C LEU A 59 -7.16 -7.73 2.80
N ARG A 60 -8.44 -7.64 2.38
CA ARG A 60 -9.51 -7.12 3.22
C ARG A 60 -10.64 -8.12 3.49
N GLN A 61 -10.70 -9.22 2.75
CA GLN A 61 -11.70 -10.28 2.89
C GLN A 61 -11.06 -11.65 3.18
N ALA A 62 -9.76 -11.68 3.51
CA ALA A 62 -8.97 -12.88 3.76
C ALA A 62 -9.06 -13.92 2.61
N GLY A 63 -9.12 -13.43 1.36
CA GLY A 63 -9.20 -14.30 0.19
C GLY A 63 -7.88 -15.01 -0.10
N THR A 64 -7.98 -16.12 -0.83
CA THR A 64 -6.83 -16.89 -1.30
C THR A 64 -6.88 -16.99 -2.82
N GLU A 65 -5.77 -16.70 -3.49
CA GLU A 65 -5.63 -16.85 -4.93
C GLU A 65 -5.36 -18.31 -5.31
N PRO A 66 -5.64 -18.73 -6.56
CA PRO A 66 -5.36 -20.09 -7.01
C PRO A 66 -3.86 -20.43 -6.99
N ALA A 67 -3.53 -21.64 -6.56
CA ALA A 67 -2.18 -22.18 -6.62
C ALA A 67 -1.67 -22.22 -8.07
N PHE A 68 -0.40 -21.96 -8.28
CA PHE A 68 0.30 -21.98 -9.58
C PHE A 68 -0.21 -20.95 -10.62
N GLN A 69 -1.28 -20.19 -10.33
CA GLN A 69 -1.87 -19.19 -11.21
C GLN A 69 -1.71 -17.78 -10.64
N ASN A 70 -0.55 -17.48 -10.09
CA ASN A 70 -0.26 -16.20 -9.44
C ASN A 70 1.11 -15.67 -9.87
N ALA A 71 1.33 -14.37 -9.65
CA ALA A 71 2.44 -13.64 -10.27
C ALA A 71 3.82 -14.02 -9.72
N TYR A 72 3.92 -14.48 -8.46
CA TYR A 72 5.23 -14.55 -7.80
C TYR A 72 5.64 -15.93 -7.33
N HIS A 73 4.87 -17.02 -7.52
CA HIS A 73 5.33 -18.36 -7.11
C HIS A 73 6.65 -18.76 -7.81
N LYS A 74 6.79 -18.45 -9.10
CA LYS A 74 8.00 -18.70 -9.90
C LYS A 74 8.95 -17.49 -10.02
N ASN A 75 8.73 -16.42 -9.27
CA ASN A 75 9.63 -15.25 -9.35
C ASN A 75 10.91 -15.54 -8.55
N HIS A 76 12.05 -15.60 -9.24
CA HIS A 76 13.39 -15.78 -8.66
C HIS A 76 14.28 -14.54 -8.79
N GLU A 77 13.74 -13.43 -9.24
CA GLU A 77 14.48 -12.18 -9.40
C GLU A 77 14.89 -11.59 -8.03
N LYS A 78 16.06 -10.97 -7.97
CA LYS A 78 16.48 -10.22 -6.78
C LYS A 78 15.60 -9.01 -6.58
N GLY A 79 15.14 -8.81 -5.35
CA GLY A 79 14.28 -7.66 -5.00
C GLY A 79 13.55 -7.84 -3.69
N SER A 80 12.61 -6.95 -3.47
CA SER A 80 11.82 -6.86 -2.24
C SER A 80 10.32 -6.91 -2.54
N TYR A 81 9.57 -7.49 -1.61
CA TYR A 81 8.13 -7.64 -1.69
C TYR A 81 7.47 -6.72 -0.66
N TYR A 82 6.66 -5.80 -1.14
CA TYR A 82 5.96 -4.81 -0.34
C TYR A 82 4.47 -5.12 -0.29
N CYS A 83 3.79 -4.74 0.78
CA CYS A 83 2.34 -4.82 0.87
C CYS A 83 1.67 -4.02 -0.25
N ALA A 84 0.78 -4.66 -1.01
CA ALA A 84 0.07 -4.00 -2.09
C ALA A 84 -0.83 -2.86 -1.60
N GLY A 85 -1.26 -2.90 -0.33
CA GLY A 85 -2.13 -1.89 0.27
C GLY A 85 -1.41 -0.67 0.82
N CYS A 86 -0.33 -0.85 1.57
CA CYS A 86 0.31 0.24 2.33
C CYS A 86 1.80 0.42 2.07
N ASN A 87 2.39 -0.34 1.15
CA ASN A 87 3.82 -0.33 0.81
C ASN A 87 4.76 -0.70 1.99
N ASN A 88 4.28 -1.34 3.06
CA ASN A 88 5.16 -1.88 4.08
C ASN A 88 6.06 -2.96 3.48
N LEU A 89 7.36 -2.96 3.79
CA LEU A 89 8.28 -4.02 3.38
C LEU A 89 7.94 -5.31 4.12
N LEU A 90 7.67 -6.39 3.38
CA LEU A 90 7.23 -7.67 3.94
C LEU A 90 8.33 -8.74 3.89
N PHE A 91 8.86 -8.99 2.69
CA PHE A 91 9.84 -10.05 2.45
C PHE A 91 10.92 -9.58 1.45
N THR A 92 12.04 -10.31 1.42
CA THR A 92 13.08 -10.14 0.39
C THR A 92 13.29 -11.44 -0.39
N SER A 93 13.85 -11.32 -1.59
CA SER A 93 14.17 -12.48 -2.43
C SER A 93 15.16 -13.45 -1.78
N GLU A 94 15.98 -12.97 -0.82
CA GLU A 94 16.94 -13.83 -0.09
C GLU A 94 16.25 -14.86 0.80
N ALA A 95 15.06 -14.53 1.30
CA ALA A 95 14.28 -15.44 2.13
C ALA A 95 13.29 -16.29 1.31
N LYS A 96 13.15 -16.02 0.00
CA LYS A 96 12.21 -16.72 -0.87
C LYS A 96 12.76 -18.08 -1.29
N PHE A 97 11.90 -19.10 -1.29
CA PHE A 97 12.20 -20.42 -1.79
C PHE A 97 11.01 -21.04 -2.54
N ASP A 98 11.25 -22.04 -3.36
CA ASP A 98 10.19 -22.81 -4.00
C ASP A 98 9.73 -23.93 -3.07
N SER A 99 8.53 -23.82 -2.56
CA SER A 99 7.94 -24.83 -1.67
C SER A 99 7.19 -25.93 -2.42
N GLY A 100 7.04 -25.83 -3.75
CA GLY A 100 6.21 -26.76 -4.52
C GLY A 100 4.70 -26.60 -4.33
N THR A 101 4.24 -25.70 -3.43
CA THR A 101 2.80 -25.54 -3.11
C THR A 101 2.04 -24.64 -4.06
N GLY A 102 2.74 -23.91 -4.94
CA GLY A 102 2.12 -23.04 -5.94
C GLY A 102 1.87 -21.61 -5.49
N TRP A 103 2.32 -21.23 -4.31
CA TRP A 103 2.33 -19.86 -3.78
C TRP A 103 3.74 -19.40 -3.46
N PRO A 104 4.03 -18.07 -3.54
CA PRO A 104 5.32 -17.54 -3.11
C PRO A 104 5.55 -17.83 -1.63
N SER A 105 6.69 -18.47 -1.32
CA SER A 105 7.02 -18.94 0.01
C SER A 105 8.33 -18.32 0.51
N TYR A 106 8.34 -17.96 1.80
CA TYR A 106 9.49 -17.32 2.46
C TYR A 106 9.75 -17.99 3.80
N TRP A 107 11.03 -18.11 4.21
CA TRP A 107 11.38 -18.71 5.49
C TRP A 107 11.50 -17.70 6.64
N LYS A 108 11.53 -16.39 6.33
CA LYS A 108 11.45 -15.31 7.31
C LYS A 108 10.89 -14.04 6.68
N PRO A 109 10.29 -13.11 7.46
CA PRO A 109 9.99 -11.76 7.01
C PRO A 109 11.27 -10.92 6.90
N ALA A 110 11.20 -9.77 6.22
CA ALA A 110 12.28 -8.81 6.08
C ALA A 110 12.69 -8.21 7.45
N ASP A 111 11.72 -7.93 8.29
CA ASP A 111 11.90 -7.51 9.69
C ASP A 111 10.88 -8.25 10.57
N ALA A 112 11.38 -8.91 11.61
CA ALA A 112 10.55 -9.76 12.48
C ALA A 112 9.46 -8.99 13.25
N LYS A 113 9.62 -7.68 13.47
CA LYS A 113 8.70 -6.84 14.27
C LYS A 113 7.85 -5.90 13.42
N LYS A 114 8.36 -5.47 12.23
CA LYS A 114 7.75 -4.40 11.43
C LYS A 114 7.07 -4.91 10.16
N SER A 115 7.44 -6.09 9.67
CA SER A 115 6.90 -6.59 8.40
C SER A 115 5.54 -7.23 8.57
N VAL A 116 5.41 -8.16 9.49
CA VAL A 116 4.20 -8.98 9.64
C VAL A 116 3.82 -9.17 11.12
N VAL A 117 2.54 -9.43 11.35
CA VAL A 117 2.02 -9.98 12.61
C VAL A 117 1.37 -11.32 12.35
N ARG A 118 1.34 -12.19 13.35
CA ARG A 118 0.77 -13.53 13.31
C ARG A 118 -0.49 -13.55 14.16
N HIS A 119 -1.52 -14.16 13.66
CA HIS A 119 -2.78 -14.30 14.35
C HIS A 119 -3.28 -15.74 14.18
N THR A 120 -3.60 -16.42 15.27
CA THR A 120 -4.19 -17.76 15.17
C THR A 120 -5.62 -17.62 14.65
N ASP A 121 -5.96 -18.38 13.61
CA ASP A 121 -7.32 -18.42 13.07
C ASP A 121 -8.33 -18.80 14.19
N PRO A 122 -9.59 -18.38 14.09
CA PRO A 122 -10.61 -18.67 15.13
C PRO A 122 -10.82 -20.16 15.39
N ASP A 123 -10.52 -21.02 14.42
CA ASP A 123 -10.60 -22.49 14.55
C ASP A 123 -9.37 -23.09 15.25
N GLY A 124 -8.35 -22.29 15.54
CA GLY A 124 -7.10 -22.73 16.18
C GLY A 124 -6.18 -23.60 15.32
N GLN A 125 -6.50 -23.83 14.04
CA GLN A 125 -5.78 -24.79 13.19
C GLN A 125 -4.65 -24.17 12.40
N ARG A 126 -4.75 -22.87 12.04
CA ARG A 126 -3.77 -22.19 11.22
C ARG A 126 -3.30 -20.88 11.85
N VAL A 127 -2.15 -20.42 11.44
CA VAL A 127 -1.61 -19.11 11.82
C VAL A 127 -1.69 -18.18 10.60
N GLU A 128 -2.63 -17.24 10.65
CA GLU A 128 -2.77 -16.17 9.68
C GLU A 128 -1.59 -15.20 9.76
N VAL A 129 -1.13 -14.72 8.61
CA VAL A 129 -0.10 -13.70 8.51
C VAL A 129 -0.72 -12.42 7.97
N LEU A 130 -0.63 -11.35 8.76
CA LEU A 130 -1.13 -10.02 8.42
C LEU A 130 0.03 -9.03 8.23
N CYS A 131 -0.17 -8.02 7.41
CA CYS A 131 0.74 -6.88 7.33
C CYS A 131 0.74 -6.09 8.65
N ALA A 132 1.90 -5.90 9.26
CA ALA A 132 2.01 -5.21 10.56
C ALA A 132 1.51 -3.75 10.52
N GLN A 133 1.61 -3.09 9.36
CA GLN A 133 1.23 -1.69 9.21
C GLN A 133 -0.27 -1.49 8.96
N CYS A 134 -0.93 -2.35 8.17
CA CYS A 134 -2.32 -2.13 7.75
C CYS A 134 -3.30 -3.25 8.14
N ASN A 135 -2.83 -4.32 8.79
CA ASN A 135 -3.59 -5.53 9.09
C ASN A 135 -4.24 -6.18 7.85
N GLY A 136 -3.63 -6.02 6.66
CA GLY A 136 -4.07 -6.72 5.45
C GLY A 136 -3.68 -8.19 5.53
N HIS A 137 -4.62 -9.10 5.19
CA HIS A 137 -4.34 -10.53 5.07
C HIS A 137 -3.29 -10.78 3.98
N LEU A 138 -2.25 -11.55 4.31
CA LEU A 138 -1.18 -11.88 3.37
C LEU A 138 -1.19 -13.36 2.97
N GLY A 139 -1.56 -14.23 3.88
CA GLY A 139 -1.51 -15.68 3.75
C GLY A 139 -1.38 -16.35 5.10
N HIS A 140 -0.72 -17.50 5.16
CA HIS A 140 -0.58 -18.30 6.39
C HIS A 140 0.86 -18.74 6.63
N LEU A 141 1.17 -19.01 7.87
CA LEU A 141 2.44 -19.56 8.33
C LEU A 141 2.28 -21.05 8.62
N PHE A 142 3.26 -21.85 8.17
CA PHE A 142 3.39 -23.25 8.40
C PHE A 142 4.77 -23.56 8.99
N ASP A 143 4.89 -24.62 9.76
CA ASP A 143 6.14 -25.15 10.33
C ASP A 143 6.61 -26.45 9.64
N ASP A 144 6.23 -26.60 8.38
CA ASP A 144 6.41 -27.79 7.56
C ASP A 144 7.66 -27.75 6.65
N ALA A 145 8.47 -26.69 6.71
CA ALA A 145 9.68 -26.56 5.90
C ALA A 145 10.90 -27.26 6.54
N THR A 146 10.71 -28.54 6.88
CA THR A 146 11.66 -29.39 7.60
C THR A 146 12.49 -30.32 6.67
N GLY A 147 12.17 -30.35 5.39
CA GLY A 147 12.75 -31.28 4.40
C GLY A 147 11.91 -32.53 4.19
N GLU A 148 10.76 -32.59 4.83
CA GLU A 148 9.79 -33.67 4.71
C GLU A 148 8.66 -33.29 3.74
N TRP A 149 7.84 -34.26 3.34
CA TRP A 149 6.62 -34.02 2.51
C TRP A 149 6.87 -33.31 1.19
N GLY A 150 8.11 -33.33 0.66
CA GLY A 150 8.48 -32.65 -0.58
C GLY A 150 8.68 -31.13 -0.43
N ILE A 151 8.60 -30.60 0.78
CA ILE A 151 8.89 -29.19 1.08
C ILE A 151 10.35 -29.06 1.50
N PRO A 152 11.15 -28.19 0.85
CA PRO A 152 12.57 -28.05 1.18
C PRO A 152 12.78 -27.58 2.62
N LYS A 153 13.86 -28.10 3.26
CA LYS A 153 14.27 -27.63 4.58
C LYS A 153 14.74 -26.18 4.50
N THR A 154 14.22 -25.33 5.39
CA THR A 154 14.64 -23.94 5.53
C THR A 154 15.42 -23.71 6.83
N PRO A 155 16.19 -22.61 6.96
CA PRO A 155 16.95 -22.30 8.18
C PRO A 155 16.10 -22.20 9.46
N THR A 156 14.81 -21.89 9.32
CA THR A 156 13.89 -21.71 10.45
C THR A 156 12.88 -22.86 10.61
N GLY A 157 12.78 -23.77 9.64
CA GLY A 157 11.71 -24.76 9.57
C GLY A 157 10.34 -24.15 9.19
N LEU A 158 10.28 -22.82 9.02
CA LEU A 158 9.05 -22.08 8.76
C LEU A 158 8.82 -21.83 7.27
N ARG A 159 7.55 -21.80 6.88
CA ARG A 159 7.09 -21.44 5.54
C ARG A 159 5.96 -20.40 5.63
N TYR A 160 6.28 -19.16 5.30
CA TYR A 160 5.30 -18.08 5.07
C TYR A 160 4.74 -18.26 3.66
N CYS A 161 3.56 -18.83 3.54
CA CYS A 161 2.87 -19.10 2.27
C CYS A 161 1.95 -17.93 1.95
N MET A 162 2.36 -17.06 1.02
CA MET A 162 1.75 -15.75 0.81
C MET A 162 1.01 -15.68 -0.52
N ASN A 163 -0.03 -14.86 -0.56
CA ASN A 163 -0.71 -14.52 -1.81
C ASN A 163 0.10 -13.48 -2.61
N SER A 164 0.34 -13.73 -3.89
CA SER A 164 0.99 -12.77 -4.79
C SER A 164 0.21 -11.46 -4.89
N GLY A 165 -1.12 -11.54 -4.96
CA GLY A 165 -1.98 -10.37 -5.05
C GLY A 165 -1.98 -9.48 -3.80
N ALA A 166 -1.49 -9.97 -2.66
CA ALA A 166 -1.26 -9.18 -1.45
C ALA A 166 0.01 -8.31 -1.54
N MET A 167 0.87 -8.54 -2.53
CA MET A 167 2.22 -7.97 -2.59
C MET A 167 2.49 -7.23 -3.90
N LYS A 168 3.54 -6.39 -3.86
CA LYS A 168 4.19 -5.77 -5.01
C LYS A 168 5.66 -6.11 -4.97
N PHE A 169 6.21 -6.62 -6.06
CA PHE A 169 7.62 -6.87 -6.21
C PHE A 169 8.34 -5.63 -6.75
N VAL A 170 9.47 -5.28 -6.16
CA VAL A 170 10.32 -4.15 -6.58
C VAL A 170 11.75 -4.65 -6.72
N LYS A 171 12.34 -4.46 -7.89
CA LYS A 171 13.76 -4.75 -8.14
C LYS A 171 14.65 -3.73 -7.41
N PRO A 172 15.88 -4.10 -7.04
CA PRO A 172 16.84 -3.15 -6.52
C PRO A 172 17.11 -2.06 -7.57
N THR A 173 17.19 -0.81 -7.12
CA THR A 173 17.67 0.24 -8.01
C THR A 173 19.15 -0.03 -8.31
N PRO A 174 19.57 -0.10 -9.59
CA PRO A 174 20.98 -0.23 -9.91
C PRO A 174 21.77 0.92 -9.25
N PRO A 175 22.98 0.66 -8.76
CA PRO A 175 23.85 1.74 -8.29
C PRO A 175 24.01 2.76 -9.41
N ALA A 176 23.97 4.06 -9.06
CA ALA A 176 24.22 5.12 -10.03
C ALA A 176 25.61 4.90 -10.66
N VAL A 177 25.65 4.77 -11.98
CA VAL A 177 26.95 4.72 -12.70
C VAL A 177 27.61 6.08 -12.51
N PRO A 178 28.84 6.16 -11.94
CA PRO A 178 29.56 7.40 -11.86
C PRO A 178 29.68 7.99 -13.29
N LYS A 179 29.29 9.24 -13.47
CA LYS A 179 29.59 9.92 -14.75
C LYS A 179 31.10 9.95 -14.90
N ALA A 180 31.62 9.41 -15.98
CA ALA A 180 33.01 9.59 -16.35
C ALA A 180 33.24 11.09 -16.51
N GLU A 181 34.17 11.65 -15.72
CA GLU A 181 34.67 13.03 -15.88
C GLU A 181 35.54 13.13 -17.14
#